data_1c769ee2e35ecbb2d8c0b46f07c31047
#
_entry.id   1c769ee2e35ecbb2d8c0b46f07c31047
#
_cell.length_a   1.000
_cell.length_b   1.000
_cell.length_c   1.000
_cell.angle_alpha   90.00
_cell.angle_beta   90.00
_cell.angle_gamma   90.00
#
_symmetry.space_group_name_H-M   'P 1'
#
loop_
_entity.id
_entity.type
_entity.pdbx_description
1 polymer ?
#
loop_
_entity_poly.entity_id
_entity_poly.type
_entity_poly.pdbx_seq_one_letter_code
_entity_poly.pdbx_strand_id
1 'polypeptide(L)'
;MKKDDKQTKDLEKWQGKLSSAKSAYSGTLDKMRKREAMYYGSHEIQGAKKDATNVRNIIYELIESQVDSTYPLPKVTAIHREDEDKARKLESLLRNQARRMHFTELNDRSERTVPVQGADFFHVEWNPAAGYHCTLGDVEIELRHPRQVIPQPGVYKLDDMDYVFVQISKSKEALEARYGIKLDTDTEDAPDARGGDDGSTHTGVVTQNIVYYKHDKGTVGMFSWVGSQVLEDYPDYYARTAEVCTKCGRRRVGDVCVCGNKKFKEQPVQTLTLTQDVMLSSGEVLPAQVQGEDVPIINPDGSVQLDNDTGEVILMPGEMQANEIPAYKPHGFPLIERVNIAASDMFLGVSDVDIVADQQQAINKYGTKIQEKLLKGGSWVILPEGVQAELNDDELKILRVENPSQRSMIDVINVQPNVQNDQNMLEYNYNWAKSTLGITDAFQGKYDSSATSGSAKQFSANQSAGRLQSKREMKNNAYAKLYRKMFEFLLAYADEPYPMTDTDVDGEQQYGHFDRVEFLKRDAAGELYWNDEFIIEVDPASNLASNRERLWDMAKVDFQAGAFGPIGDLNSARTYWTWNKSTGYPYAATVLEDINKQLEAQQQMTQGVNAVDLEGNQTGDLTENVQF
;
A
#
# COMPACT_ATOMS: atom_id res chain seq x y z
N MET A 1 -23.49 28.86 -22.30
CA MET A 1 -24.63 27.99 -22.67
C MET A 1 -24.20 26.61 -23.17
N LYS A 2 -23.36 26.43 -24.21
CA LYS A 2 -23.03 25.06 -24.70
C LYS A 2 -22.19 24.18 -23.76
N LYS A 3 -21.42 24.74 -22.83
CA LYS A 3 -20.58 23.98 -21.90
C LYS A 3 -21.39 23.41 -20.74
N ASP A 4 -22.32 24.22 -20.23
CA ASP A 4 -23.22 23.82 -19.14
C ASP A 4 -24.20 22.70 -19.54
N ASP A 5 -24.72 22.76 -20.80
CA ASP A 5 -25.61 21.71 -21.32
C ASP A 5 -24.90 20.35 -21.50
N LYS A 6 -23.60 20.36 -21.81
CA LYS A 6 -22.80 19.13 -21.93
C LYS A 6 -22.51 18.53 -20.55
N GLN A 7 -22.07 19.35 -19.59
CA GLN A 7 -21.77 18.90 -18.23
C GLN A 7 -23.02 18.32 -17.54
N THR A 8 -24.20 18.91 -17.75
CA THR A 8 -25.45 18.39 -17.23
C THR A 8 -25.79 17.00 -17.79
N LYS A 9 -25.62 16.80 -19.11
CA LYS A 9 -25.84 15.49 -19.74
C LYS A 9 -24.83 14.44 -19.28
N ASP A 10 -23.57 14.82 -19.12
CA ASP A 10 -22.53 13.92 -18.62
C ASP A 10 -22.80 13.55 -17.14
N LEU A 11 -23.28 14.49 -16.33
CA LEU A 11 -23.71 14.24 -14.95
C LEU A 11 -24.86 13.23 -14.91
N GLU A 12 -25.95 13.45 -15.65
CA GLU A 12 -27.10 12.53 -15.73
C GLU A 12 -26.68 11.12 -16.17
N LYS A 13 -25.79 11.04 -17.18
CA LYS A 13 -25.23 9.77 -17.65
C LYS A 13 -24.48 9.03 -16.53
N TRP A 14 -23.60 9.72 -15.81
CA TRP A 14 -22.79 9.08 -14.75
C TRP A 14 -23.62 8.75 -13.52
N GLN A 15 -24.57 9.58 -13.13
CA GLN A 15 -25.54 9.26 -12.05
C GLN A 15 -26.37 8.02 -12.39
N GLY A 16 -26.87 7.91 -13.61
CA GLY A 16 -27.62 6.74 -14.09
C GLY A 16 -26.77 5.46 -14.05
N LYS A 17 -25.52 5.53 -14.50
CA LYS A 17 -24.57 4.39 -14.42
C LYS A 17 -24.24 4.02 -12.97
N LEU A 18 -24.01 5.00 -12.08
CA LEU A 18 -23.77 4.76 -10.66
C LEU A 18 -24.96 4.06 -9.98
N SER A 19 -26.19 4.54 -10.24
CA SER A 19 -27.40 3.93 -9.70
C SER A 19 -27.56 2.47 -10.16
N SER A 20 -27.33 2.21 -11.45
CA SER A 20 -27.35 0.85 -12.00
C SER A 20 -26.28 -0.05 -11.38
N ALA A 21 -25.04 0.46 -11.25
CA ALA A 21 -23.93 -0.27 -10.65
C ALA A 21 -24.19 -0.57 -9.16
N LYS A 22 -24.69 0.40 -8.39
CA LYS A 22 -25.09 0.18 -6.98
C LYS A 22 -26.19 -0.86 -6.85
N SER A 23 -27.20 -0.81 -7.70
CA SER A 23 -28.28 -1.81 -7.69
C SER A 23 -27.74 -3.22 -7.96
N ALA A 24 -26.87 -3.39 -8.95
CA ALA A 24 -26.22 -4.66 -9.23
C ALA A 24 -25.28 -5.13 -8.09
N TYR A 25 -24.66 -4.21 -7.37
CA TYR A 25 -23.69 -4.47 -6.29
C TYR A 25 -24.34 -4.56 -4.90
N SER A 26 -25.63 -4.28 -4.76
CA SER A 26 -26.34 -4.19 -3.47
C SER A 26 -26.21 -5.45 -2.62
N GLY A 27 -26.36 -6.63 -3.23
CA GLY A 27 -26.18 -7.91 -2.53
C GLY A 27 -24.76 -8.11 -1.96
N THR A 28 -23.73 -7.55 -2.62
CA THR A 28 -22.36 -7.58 -2.13
C THR A 28 -22.16 -6.60 -0.97
N LEU A 29 -22.76 -5.41 -1.05
CA LEU A 29 -22.74 -4.43 0.05
C LEU A 29 -23.39 -4.99 1.32
N ASP A 30 -24.52 -5.70 1.20
CA ASP A 30 -25.16 -6.35 2.35
C ASP A 30 -24.32 -7.47 2.94
N LYS A 31 -23.63 -8.25 2.10
CA LYS A 31 -22.65 -9.25 2.59
C LYS A 31 -21.51 -8.61 3.36
N MET A 32 -20.98 -7.48 2.88
CA MET A 32 -19.90 -6.76 3.56
C MET A 32 -20.30 -6.30 4.96
N ARG A 33 -21.50 -5.76 5.13
CA ARG A 33 -22.03 -5.37 6.45
C ARG A 33 -22.14 -6.56 7.40
N LYS A 34 -22.62 -7.71 6.90
CA LYS A 34 -22.71 -8.93 7.68
C LYS A 34 -21.35 -9.47 8.08
N ARG A 35 -20.35 -9.42 7.17
CA ARG A 35 -18.97 -9.84 7.46
C ARG A 35 -18.35 -9.00 8.57
N GLU A 36 -18.53 -7.67 8.52
CA GLU A 36 -18.06 -6.77 9.58
C GLU A 36 -18.76 -7.04 10.91
N ALA A 37 -20.06 -7.18 10.91
CA ALA A 37 -20.81 -7.52 12.11
C ALA A 37 -20.30 -8.83 12.73
N MET A 38 -20.04 -9.86 11.92
CA MET A 38 -19.46 -11.13 12.41
C MET A 38 -18.04 -10.94 12.94
N TYR A 39 -17.20 -10.15 12.29
CA TYR A 39 -15.84 -9.88 12.76
C TYR A 39 -15.82 -9.15 14.10
N TYR A 40 -16.72 -8.19 14.32
CA TYR A 40 -16.85 -7.49 15.61
C TYR A 40 -17.66 -8.26 16.66
N GLY A 41 -18.20 -9.44 16.34
CA GLY A 41 -18.89 -10.31 17.31
C GLY A 41 -20.40 -10.17 17.29
N SER A 42 -21.04 -10.40 16.15
CA SER A 42 -22.51 -10.39 16.04
C SER A 42 -23.17 -11.42 16.94
N HIS A 43 -24.23 -11.00 17.64
CA HIS A 43 -25.09 -11.85 18.46
C HIS A 43 -26.19 -12.54 17.63
N GLU A 44 -26.36 -12.20 16.35
CA GLU A 44 -27.36 -12.80 15.48
C GLU A 44 -27.14 -14.30 15.29
N ILE A 45 -28.18 -15.10 15.46
CA ILE A 45 -28.18 -16.53 15.12
C ILE A 45 -29.18 -16.75 13.97
N GLN A 46 -28.66 -17.16 12.82
CA GLN A 46 -29.48 -17.41 11.64
C GLN A 46 -30.59 -18.43 11.91
N GLY A 47 -31.83 -18.02 11.65
CA GLY A 47 -33.01 -18.86 11.86
C GLY A 47 -33.50 -18.97 13.31
N ALA A 48 -32.88 -18.27 14.28
CA ALA A 48 -33.34 -18.19 15.66
C ALA A 48 -34.22 -16.97 15.88
N LYS A 49 -35.15 -17.07 16.87
CA LYS A 49 -36.01 -15.95 17.29
C LYS A 49 -35.33 -15.00 18.30
N LYS A 50 -34.23 -15.42 18.87
CA LYS A 50 -33.46 -14.69 19.90
C LYS A 50 -32.01 -14.62 19.49
N ASP A 51 -31.36 -13.54 19.85
CA ASP A 51 -29.95 -13.35 19.69
C ASP A 51 -29.15 -14.26 20.63
N ALA A 52 -27.88 -14.48 20.30
CA ALA A 52 -26.95 -15.20 21.14
C ALA A 52 -26.68 -14.42 22.42
N THR A 53 -26.67 -15.12 23.56
CA THR A 53 -26.30 -14.56 24.87
C THR A 53 -24.84 -14.79 25.21
N ASN A 54 -24.20 -15.75 24.53
CA ASN A 54 -22.79 -16.08 24.72
C ASN A 54 -22.14 -16.28 23.35
N VAL A 55 -21.24 -15.37 22.97
CA VAL A 55 -20.53 -15.36 21.71
C VAL A 55 -19.03 -15.55 21.97
N ARG A 56 -18.47 -16.65 21.44
CA ARG A 56 -17.01 -16.78 21.29
C ARG A 56 -16.67 -16.36 19.86
N ASN A 57 -16.09 -15.17 19.69
CA ASN A 57 -15.76 -14.64 18.39
C ASN A 57 -14.49 -15.30 17.84
N ILE A 58 -14.65 -16.43 17.15
CA ILE A 58 -13.55 -17.16 16.53
C ILE A 58 -13.05 -16.48 15.25
N ILE A 59 -13.93 -15.75 14.54
CA ILE A 59 -13.56 -15.02 13.34
C ILE A 59 -12.49 -13.97 13.66
N TYR A 60 -12.72 -13.17 14.71
CA TYR A 60 -11.73 -12.21 15.18
C TYR A 60 -10.40 -12.89 15.56
N GLU A 61 -10.46 -13.98 16.38
CA GLU A 61 -9.27 -14.73 16.80
C GLU A 61 -8.46 -15.25 15.59
N LEU A 62 -9.14 -15.81 14.60
CA LEU A 62 -8.49 -16.42 13.43
C LEU A 62 -7.92 -15.37 12.47
N ILE A 63 -8.59 -14.24 12.28
CA ILE A 63 -8.09 -13.15 11.44
C ILE A 63 -6.89 -12.47 12.09
N GLU A 64 -6.99 -12.09 13.38
CA GLU A 64 -5.89 -11.44 14.09
C GLU A 64 -4.64 -12.33 14.15
N SER A 65 -4.79 -13.66 14.18
CA SER A 65 -3.64 -14.56 14.10
C SER A 65 -2.92 -14.55 12.75
N GLN A 66 -3.54 -14.06 11.68
CA GLN A 66 -2.97 -13.96 10.33
C GLN A 66 -2.35 -12.59 10.04
N VAL A 67 -2.63 -11.58 10.86
CA VAL A 67 -2.16 -10.21 10.65
C VAL A 67 -0.63 -10.17 10.63
N ASP A 68 -0.07 -9.73 9.50
CA ASP A 68 1.36 -9.48 9.34
C ASP A 68 1.62 -7.97 9.36
N SER A 69 2.21 -7.48 10.43
CA SER A 69 2.52 -6.06 10.61
C SER A 69 3.57 -5.53 9.63
N THR A 70 4.26 -6.43 8.91
CA THR A 70 5.33 -6.06 7.98
C THR A 70 4.76 -5.80 6.59
N TYR A 71 5.01 -4.62 6.05
CA TYR A 71 4.73 -4.36 4.65
C TYR A 71 5.87 -4.83 3.76
N PRO A 72 5.57 -5.35 2.54
CA PRO A 72 6.57 -5.81 1.59
C PRO A 72 7.43 -4.64 1.09
N LEU A 73 8.76 -4.78 1.11
CA LEU A 73 9.67 -3.76 0.60
C LEU A 73 9.83 -3.86 -0.91
N PRO A 74 10.01 -2.73 -1.63
CA PRO A 74 10.24 -2.76 -3.06
C PRO A 74 11.61 -3.33 -3.39
N LYS A 75 11.68 -4.08 -4.49
CA LYS A 75 12.88 -4.52 -5.18
C LYS A 75 12.77 -4.10 -6.64
N VAL A 76 13.75 -3.36 -7.12
CA VAL A 76 13.77 -2.85 -8.49
C VAL A 76 14.93 -3.47 -9.25
N THR A 77 14.62 -4.08 -10.39
CA THR A 77 15.62 -4.70 -11.27
C THR A 77 15.57 -4.01 -12.62
N ALA A 78 16.72 -3.56 -13.10
CA ALA A 78 16.85 -3.00 -14.44
C ALA A 78 16.77 -4.11 -15.50
N ILE A 79 16.09 -3.86 -16.61
CA ILE A 79 16.07 -4.76 -17.78
C ILE A 79 17.39 -4.63 -18.55
N HIS A 80 17.96 -3.42 -18.59
CA HIS A 80 19.22 -3.14 -19.25
C HIS A 80 20.33 -2.84 -18.23
N ARG A 81 21.54 -3.37 -18.48
CA ARG A 81 22.69 -3.22 -17.56
C ARG A 81 23.05 -1.75 -17.29
N GLU A 82 22.88 -0.90 -18.28
CA GLU A 82 23.16 0.55 -18.17
C GLU A 82 22.25 1.28 -17.17
N ASP A 83 21.11 0.68 -16.80
CA ASP A 83 20.13 1.26 -15.89
C ASP A 83 20.21 0.71 -14.46
N GLU A 84 21.24 -0.12 -14.13
CA GLU A 84 21.38 -0.72 -12.79
C GLU A 84 21.47 0.34 -11.69
N ASP A 85 22.20 1.45 -11.92
CA ASP A 85 22.32 2.54 -10.94
C ASP A 85 20.98 3.27 -10.74
N LYS A 86 20.22 3.45 -11.84
CA LYS A 86 18.87 4.04 -11.76
C LYS A 86 17.90 3.13 -11.03
N ALA A 87 17.98 1.80 -11.24
CA ALA A 87 17.18 0.84 -10.52
C ALA A 87 17.44 0.91 -9.00
N ARG A 88 18.71 1.02 -8.58
CA ARG A 88 19.08 1.20 -7.17
C ARG A 88 18.53 2.52 -6.61
N LYS A 89 18.72 3.63 -7.32
CA LYS A 89 18.17 4.94 -6.92
C LYS A 89 16.64 4.87 -6.78
N LEU A 90 15.95 4.27 -7.74
CA LEU A 90 14.49 4.11 -7.70
C LEU A 90 14.05 3.24 -6.52
N GLU A 91 14.73 2.11 -6.26
CA GLU A 91 14.45 1.25 -5.11
C GLU A 91 14.56 2.04 -3.80
N SER A 92 15.66 2.79 -3.62
CA SER A 92 15.90 3.61 -2.43
C SER A 92 14.85 4.72 -2.28
N LEU A 93 14.47 5.38 -3.37
CA LEU A 93 13.39 6.37 -3.37
C LEU A 93 12.06 5.76 -2.91
N LEU A 94 11.65 4.65 -3.50
CA LEU A 94 10.39 3.98 -3.15
C LEU A 94 10.38 3.51 -1.68
N ARG A 95 11.51 3.01 -1.17
CA ARG A 95 11.66 2.67 0.26
C ARG A 95 11.54 3.90 1.17
N ASN A 96 12.14 5.03 0.78
CA ASN A 96 12.03 6.28 1.52
C ASN A 96 10.58 6.81 1.53
N GLN A 97 9.91 6.78 0.37
CA GLN A 97 8.52 7.18 0.23
C GLN A 97 7.60 6.32 1.11
N ALA A 98 7.75 4.98 1.07
CA ALA A 98 6.96 4.07 1.88
C ALA A 98 7.13 4.33 3.39
N ARG A 99 8.35 4.65 3.86
CA ARG A 99 8.60 5.03 5.26
C ARG A 99 7.92 6.36 5.61
N ARG A 100 8.02 7.37 4.75
CA ARG A 100 7.44 8.69 4.96
C ARG A 100 5.91 8.68 4.98
N MET A 101 5.30 7.85 4.14
CA MET A 101 3.85 7.66 4.08
C MET A 101 3.30 6.69 5.13
N HIS A 102 4.13 6.25 6.09
CA HIS A 102 3.72 5.33 7.16
C HIS A 102 3.04 4.04 6.65
N PHE A 103 3.64 3.38 5.66
CA PHE A 103 3.09 2.14 5.09
C PHE A 103 2.80 1.05 6.13
N THR A 104 3.45 1.08 7.29
CA THR A 104 3.14 0.17 8.40
C THR A 104 1.69 0.31 8.85
N GLU A 105 1.19 1.55 9.02
CA GLU A 105 -0.20 1.81 9.42
C GLU A 105 -1.19 1.44 8.32
N LEU A 106 -0.86 1.79 7.07
CA LEU A 106 -1.66 1.47 5.91
C LEU A 106 -1.77 -0.06 5.73
N ASN A 107 -0.66 -0.78 5.88
CA ASN A 107 -0.63 -2.24 5.84
C ASN A 107 -1.44 -2.87 6.99
N ASP A 108 -1.30 -2.37 8.22
CA ASP A 108 -2.03 -2.90 9.38
C ASP A 108 -3.55 -2.81 9.20
N ARG A 109 -4.05 -1.73 8.63
CA ARG A 109 -5.48 -1.58 8.28
C ARG A 109 -5.89 -2.54 7.16
N SER A 110 -5.07 -2.66 6.13
CA SER A 110 -5.31 -3.55 4.99
C SER A 110 -5.32 -5.03 5.41
N GLU A 111 -4.40 -5.45 6.30
CA GLU A 111 -4.31 -6.82 6.84
C GLU A 111 -5.59 -7.28 7.53
N ARG A 112 -6.39 -6.36 8.08
CA ARG A 112 -7.71 -6.69 8.67
C ARG A 112 -8.84 -6.59 7.66
N THR A 113 -8.81 -5.57 6.80
CA THR A 113 -9.88 -5.35 5.81
C THR A 113 -9.95 -6.48 4.79
N VAL A 114 -8.82 -6.90 4.25
CA VAL A 114 -8.74 -7.88 3.16
C VAL A 114 -9.30 -9.26 3.54
N PRO A 115 -8.93 -9.89 4.67
CA PRO A 115 -9.53 -11.16 5.07
C PRO A 115 -11.04 -11.03 5.39
N VAL A 116 -11.46 -9.88 5.94
CA VAL A 116 -12.88 -9.64 6.28
C VAL A 116 -13.71 -9.43 5.01
N GLN A 117 -13.27 -8.57 4.11
CA GLN A 117 -14.08 -8.17 2.96
C GLN A 117 -13.80 -8.93 1.67
N GLY A 118 -12.64 -9.59 1.60
CA GLY A 118 -12.15 -10.29 0.41
C GLY A 118 -11.18 -9.48 -0.43
N ALA A 119 -11.23 -8.15 -0.36
CA ALA A 119 -10.29 -7.25 -1.00
C ALA A 119 -10.28 -5.87 -0.31
N ASP A 120 -9.29 -5.04 -0.65
CA ASP A 120 -9.28 -3.59 -0.45
C ASP A 120 -8.61 -2.89 -1.65
N PHE A 121 -8.57 -1.55 -1.62
CA PHE A 121 -8.06 -0.77 -2.74
C PHE A 121 -7.11 0.33 -2.26
N PHE A 122 -5.93 0.39 -2.84
CA PHE A 122 -5.05 1.55 -2.73
C PHE A 122 -5.43 2.57 -3.80
N HIS A 123 -5.80 3.76 -3.38
CA HIS A 123 -6.08 4.90 -4.24
C HIS A 123 -4.87 5.82 -4.26
N VAL A 124 -4.27 6.00 -5.43
CA VAL A 124 -3.04 6.77 -5.61
C VAL A 124 -3.38 8.07 -6.31
N GLU A 125 -3.04 9.19 -5.67
CA GLU A 125 -3.27 10.53 -6.20
C GLU A 125 -1.97 11.34 -6.13
N TRP A 126 -1.86 12.37 -6.95
CA TRP A 126 -0.82 13.38 -6.82
C TRP A 126 -1.35 14.59 -6.07
N ASN A 127 -0.72 14.94 -4.96
CA ASN A 127 -1.07 16.12 -4.20
C ASN A 127 0.01 17.21 -4.40
N PRO A 128 -0.26 18.28 -5.18
CA PRO A 128 0.72 19.33 -5.45
C PRO A 128 1.07 20.16 -4.22
N ALA A 129 0.25 20.13 -3.17
CA ALA A 129 0.49 20.85 -1.92
C ALA A 129 1.22 20.01 -0.86
N ALA A 130 1.51 18.73 -1.16
CA ALA A 130 2.25 17.84 -0.28
C ALA A 130 3.76 17.88 -0.56
N GLY A 131 4.50 17.01 0.12
CA GLY A 131 5.93 16.84 -0.07
C GLY A 131 6.78 17.81 0.73
N TYR A 132 8.07 17.87 0.38
CA TYR A 132 9.03 18.71 1.08
C TYR A 132 8.68 20.20 0.87
N HIS A 133 8.66 20.95 1.97
CA HIS A 133 8.32 22.38 2.00
C HIS A 133 6.90 22.70 1.48
N CYS A 134 6.01 21.70 1.32
CA CYS A 134 4.65 21.84 0.80
C CYS A 134 4.59 22.50 -0.60
N THR A 135 5.63 22.36 -1.40
CA THR A 135 5.75 23.01 -2.73
C THR A 135 6.13 22.03 -3.84
N LEU A 136 6.81 20.93 -3.52
CA LEU A 136 7.26 19.97 -4.53
C LEU A 136 6.14 19.08 -5.07
N GLY A 137 5.03 18.99 -4.34
CA GLY A 137 4.02 17.96 -4.58
C GLY A 137 4.51 16.59 -4.13
N ASP A 138 3.62 15.64 -3.99
CA ASP A 138 3.95 14.26 -3.65
C ASP A 138 2.84 13.28 -4.02
N VAL A 139 3.22 12.01 -4.11
CA VAL A 139 2.27 10.91 -4.21
C VAL A 139 1.55 10.76 -2.88
N GLU A 140 0.23 10.66 -2.91
CA GLU A 140 -0.62 10.39 -1.76
C GLU A 140 -1.35 9.06 -2.00
N ILE A 141 -1.36 8.20 -0.97
CA ILE A 141 -1.98 6.88 -1.04
C ILE A 141 -2.99 6.77 0.08
N GLU A 142 -4.23 6.56 -0.29
CA GLU A 142 -5.31 6.30 0.65
C GLU A 142 -5.87 4.90 0.47
N LEU A 143 -6.11 4.22 1.58
CA LEU A 143 -6.80 2.94 1.58
C LEU A 143 -8.30 3.18 1.44
N ARG A 144 -8.91 2.61 0.39
CA ARG A 144 -10.35 2.67 0.15
C ARG A 144 -11.01 1.35 0.57
N HIS A 145 -11.98 1.47 1.45
CA HIS A 145 -12.80 0.33 1.82
C HIS A 145 -13.59 -0.19 0.60
N PRO A 146 -13.80 -1.50 0.42
CA PRO A 146 -14.52 -2.05 -0.74
C PRO A 146 -15.94 -1.51 -0.93
N ARG A 147 -16.59 -1.03 0.13
CA ARG A 147 -17.89 -0.34 0.03
C ARG A 147 -17.83 1.00 -0.69
N GLN A 148 -16.64 1.62 -0.73
CA GLN A 148 -16.41 2.90 -1.39
C GLN A 148 -16.10 2.76 -2.88
N VAL A 149 -15.78 1.54 -3.34
CA VAL A 149 -15.41 1.27 -4.73
C VAL A 149 -16.50 0.45 -5.39
N ILE A 150 -17.24 1.07 -6.32
CA ILE A 150 -18.36 0.43 -7.01
C ILE A 150 -17.91 0.06 -8.43
N PRO A 151 -17.81 -1.25 -8.73
CA PRO A 151 -17.30 -1.74 -10.01
C PRO A 151 -18.32 -1.61 -11.14
N GLN A 152 -17.84 -1.69 -12.37
CA GLN A 152 -18.70 -1.89 -13.54
C GLN A 152 -19.40 -3.25 -13.45
N PRO A 153 -20.73 -3.31 -13.60
CA PRO A 153 -21.46 -4.58 -13.57
C PRO A 153 -21.01 -5.56 -14.65
N GLY A 154 -20.80 -6.84 -14.25
CA GLY A 154 -20.43 -7.92 -15.16
C GLY A 154 -18.96 -8.00 -15.52
N VAL A 155 -18.10 -7.14 -14.96
CA VAL A 155 -16.64 -7.18 -15.14
C VAL A 155 -15.99 -7.44 -13.78
N TYR A 156 -15.09 -8.44 -13.73
CA TYR A 156 -14.51 -8.94 -12.48
C TYR A 156 -13.04 -8.58 -12.27
N LYS A 157 -12.40 -7.91 -13.24
CA LYS A 157 -11.04 -7.43 -13.12
C LYS A 157 -11.02 -5.93 -13.31
N LEU A 158 -10.32 -5.23 -12.42
CA LEU A 158 -10.20 -3.77 -12.47
C LEU A 158 -9.59 -3.28 -13.79
N ASP A 159 -8.60 -4.00 -14.30
CA ASP A 159 -7.90 -3.65 -15.54
C ASP A 159 -8.78 -3.78 -16.79
N ASP A 160 -9.80 -4.64 -16.75
CA ASP A 160 -10.73 -4.89 -17.87
C ASP A 160 -11.95 -3.96 -17.84
N MET A 161 -12.15 -3.17 -16.76
CA MET A 161 -13.28 -2.25 -16.63
C MET A 161 -13.13 -1.03 -17.54
N ASP A 162 -14.24 -0.59 -18.12
CA ASP A 162 -14.32 0.70 -18.82
C ASP A 162 -14.47 1.87 -17.86
N TYR A 163 -15.07 1.63 -16.68
CA TYR A 163 -15.23 2.64 -15.63
C TYR A 163 -15.34 2.01 -14.24
N VAL A 164 -14.94 2.77 -13.24
CA VAL A 164 -15.07 2.43 -11.82
C VAL A 164 -15.45 3.68 -11.03
N PHE A 165 -16.35 3.53 -10.05
CA PHE A 165 -16.74 4.62 -9.18
C PHE A 165 -16.03 4.51 -7.83
N VAL A 166 -15.63 5.67 -7.30
CA VAL A 166 -15.11 5.83 -5.94
C VAL A 166 -15.97 6.84 -5.21
N GLN A 167 -16.47 6.47 -4.03
CA GLN A 167 -17.29 7.33 -3.19
C GLN A 167 -16.52 7.69 -1.93
N ILE A 168 -16.36 8.99 -1.66
CA ILE A 168 -15.57 9.49 -0.54
C ILE A 168 -16.43 10.43 0.29
N SER A 169 -16.54 10.16 1.60
CA SER A 169 -17.18 11.09 2.53
C SER A 169 -16.18 12.18 2.93
N LYS A 170 -16.53 13.43 2.70
CA LYS A 170 -15.72 14.61 3.07
C LYS A 170 -16.58 15.67 3.74
N SER A 171 -15.98 16.54 4.56
CA SER A 171 -16.73 17.67 5.09
C SER A 171 -17.10 18.64 3.97
N LYS A 172 -18.31 19.16 4.04
CA LYS A 172 -18.83 20.17 3.09
C LYS A 172 -17.91 21.37 2.98
N GLU A 173 -17.49 21.89 4.15
CA GLU A 173 -16.60 23.04 4.25
C GLU A 173 -15.24 22.82 3.55
N ALA A 174 -14.66 21.62 3.70
CA ALA A 174 -13.39 21.29 3.06
C ALA A 174 -13.52 21.22 1.54
N LEU A 175 -14.63 20.69 1.01
CA LEU A 175 -14.88 20.67 -0.43
C LEU A 175 -15.18 22.07 -0.97
N GLU A 176 -15.99 22.85 -0.27
CA GLU A 176 -16.28 24.25 -0.65
C GLU A 176 -15.00 25.10 -0.68
N ALA A 177 -14.11 24.92 0.29
CA ALA A 177 -12.83 25.61 0.33
C ALA A 177 -11.90 25.17 -0.80
N ARG A 178 -11.85 23.86 -1.10
CA ARG A 178 -10.99 23.32 -2.15
C ARG A 178 -11.42 23.77 -3.55
N TYR A 179 -12.73 23.77 -3.82
CA TYR A 179 -13.26 24.05 -5.16
C TYR A 179 -13.77 25.49 -5.35
N GLY A 180 -13.85 26.28 -4.28
CA GLY A 180 -14.34 27.65 -4.32
C GLY A 180 -15.81 27.78 -4.70
N ILE A 181 -16.62 26.74 -4.50
CA ILE A 181 -18.05 26.68 -4.81
C ILE A 181 -18.86 26.42 -3.53
N LYS A 182 -20.11 26.89 -3.49
CA LYS A 182 -21.04 26.51 -2.42
C LYS A 182 -21.83 25.27 -2.84
N LEU A 183 -21.92 24.30 -1.95
CA LEU A 183 -22.66 23.07 -2.15
C LEU A 183 -24.11 23.23 -1.69
N ASP A 184 -25.07 22.88 -2.54
CA ASP A 184 -26.51 23.02 -2.26
C ASP A 184 -27.06 21.92 -1.35
N THR A 185 -26.30 20.81 -1.18
CA THR A 185 -26.68 19.67 -0.34
C THR A 185 -26.10 19.80 1.05
N ASP A 186 -26.95 19.71 2.09
CA ASP A 186 -26.53 19.78 3.49
C ASP A 186 -26.14 18.41 4.09
N THR A 187 -26.73 17.34 3.59
CA THR A 187 -26.40 15.96 3.99
C THR A 187 -26.73 15.01 2.84
N GLU A 188 -25.72 14.34 2.31
CA GLU A 188 -25.93 13.14 1.51
C GLU A 188 -25.56 11.94 2.36
N ASP A 189 -26.57 11.15 2.67
CA ASP A 189 -26.38 9.89 3.36
C ASP A 189 -25.91 8.85 2.34
N ALA A 190 -24.61 8.62 2.27
CA ALA A 190 -24.05 7.47 1.60
C ALA A 190 -23.35 6.60 2.64
N PRO A 191 -24.10 5.78 3.40
CA PRO A 191 -23.57 4.91 4.43
C PRO A 191 -22.51 3.96 3.90
N ASP A 192 -22.54 3.66 2.60
CA ASP A 192 -21.57 2.81 1.94
C ASP A 192 -20.19 3.48 1.77
N ALA A 193 -20.15 4.82 1.72
CA ALA A 193 -18.90 5.56 1.61
C ALA A 193 -18.19 5.79 2.95
N ARG A 194 -18.88 5.62 4.07
CA ARG A 194 -18.35 5.92 5.41
C ARG A 194 -17.55 4.80 6.05
N GLY A 195 -17.74 3.57 5.62
CA GLY A 195 -17.00 2.43 6.17
C GLY A 195 -17.38 2.02 7.61
N GLY A 196 -18.23 2.75 8.31
CA GLY A 196 -18.67 2.45 9.67
C GLY A 196 -20.20 2.45 9.78
N ASP A 197 -20.75 1.58 10.62
CA ASP A 197 -22.17 1.53 10.94
C ASP A 197 -22.37 2.07 12.36
N ASP A 198 -22.20 3.37 12.52
CA ASP A 198 -22.59 4.03 13.77
C ASP A 198 -24.02 4.56 13.76
N GLY A 199 -24.72 4.41 12.62
CA GLY A 199 -26.10 4.85 12.43
C GLY A 199 -26.33 6.34 12.62
N SER A 200 -25.26 7.14 12.79
CA SER A 200 -25.35 8.56 13.02
C SER A 200 -25.36 9.33 11.70
N THR A 201 -26.34 10.21 11.54
CA THR A 201 -26.35 11.22 10.48
C THR A 201 -25.37 12.31 10.87
N HIS A 202 -24.18 12.34 10.23
CA HIS A 202 -23.22 13.39 10.46
C HIS A 202 -23.60 14.63 9.66
N THR A 203 -24.09 15.67 10.35
CA THR A 203 -24.34 16.98 9.75
C THR A 203 -23.04 17.57 9.21
N GLY A 204 -23.07 18.09 7.98
CA GLY A 204 -21.91 18.73 7.34
C GLY A 204 -20.97 17.78 6.62
N VAL A 205 -21.29 16.48 6.49
CA VAL A 205 -20.55 15.52 5.66
C VAL A 205 -21.32 15.23 4.39
N VAL A 206 -20.65 15.31 3.26
CA VAL A 206 -21.21 15.03 1.93
C VAL A 206 -20.38 13.94 1.23
N THR A 207 -21.03 13.20 0.33
CA THR A 207 -20.37 12.18 -0.46
C THR A 207 -19.93 12.74 -1.80
N GLN A 208 -18.62 12.81 -2.00
CA GLN A 208 -18.03 13.07 -3.30
C GLN A 208 -18.02 11.76 -4.10
N ASN A 209 -18.68 11.79 -5.26
CA ASN A 209 -18.68 10.70 -6.22
C ASN A 209 -17.61 10.99 -7.28
N ILE A 210 -16.71 10.06 -7.50
CA ILE A 210 -15.66 10.14 -8.51
C ILE A 210 -15.84 8.95 -9.45
N VAL A 211 -15.78 9.17 -10.74
CA VAL A 211 -15.69 8.10 -11.73
C VAL A 211 -14.42 8.23 -12.54
N TYR A 212 -13.65 7.15 -12.59
CA TYR A 212 -12.57 6.99 -13.54
C TYR A 212 -13.06 6.16 -14.70
N TYR A 213 -12.77 6.56 -15.92
CA TYR A 213 -13.27 5.90 -17.14
C TYR A 213 -12.22 5.90 -18.24
N LYS A 214 -12.22 4.84 -19.05
CA LYS A 214 -11.32 4.70 -20.19
C LYS A 214 -11.95 5.28 -21.45
N HIS A 215 -11.14 5.94 -22.23
CA HIS A 215 -11.47 6.35 -23.59
C HIS A 215 -10.94 5.34 -24.61
N ASP A 216 -11.51 5.33 -25.82
CA ASP A 216 -11.09 4.48 -26.95
C ASP A 216 -9.60 4.59 -27.30
N LYS A 217 -8.95 5.70 -26.92
CA LYS A 217 -7.53 5.96 -27.12
C LYS A 217 -6.62 5.49 -25.98
N GLY A 218 -7.16 4.76 -24.99
CA GLY A 218 -6.40 4.29 -23.82
C GLY A 218 -6.12 5.35 -22.75
N THR A 219 -6.61 6.58 -22.91
CA THR A 219 -6.52 7.62 -21.88
C THR A 219 -7.57 7.39 -20.80
N VAL A 220 -7.25 7.80 -19.56
CA VAL A 220 -8.17 7.73 -18.42
C VAL A 220 -8.78 9.10 -18.18
N GLY A 221 -10.10 9.19 -18.21
CA GLY A 221 -10.83 10.38 -17.78
C GLY A 221 -11.27 10.29 -16.32
N MET A 222 -11.52 11.43 -15.69
CA MET A 222 -12.08 11.54 -14.35
C MET A 222 -13.21 12.55 -14.34
N PHE A 223 -14.32 12.18 -13.69
CA PHE A 223 -15.46 13.07 -13.50
C PHE A 223 -15.91 12.97 -12.03
N SER A 224 -16.08 14.12 -11.37
CA SER A 224 -16.39 14.19 -9.94
C SER A 224 -17.57 15.12 -9.68
N TRP A 225 -18.47 14.70 -8.77
CA TRP A 225 -19.64 15.47 -8.39
C TRP A 225 -20.10 15.22 -6.96
N VAL A 226 -20.89 16.15 -6.44
CA VAL A 226 -21.64 16.04 -5.18
C VAL A 226 -23.09 16.43 -5.46
N GLY A 227 -24.05 15.56 -5.14
CA GLY A 227 -25.47 15.79 -5.45
C GLY A 227 -25.69 16.08 -6.93
N SER A 228 -26.17 17.29 -7.24
CA SER A 228 -26.39 17.77 -8.62
C SER A 228 -25.25 18.66 -9.15
N GLN A 229 -24.19 18.90 -8.37
CA GLN A 229 -23.11 19.81 -8.72
C GLN A 229 -21.85 19.07 -9.16
N VAL A 230 -21.35 19.44 -10.34
CA VAL A 230 -20.10 18.93 -10.89
C VAL A 230 -18.94 19.66 -10.22
N LEU A 231 -17.98 18.92 -9.69
CA LEU A 231 -16.75 19.45 -9.11
C LEU A 231 -15.62 19.51 -10.13
N GLU A 232 -15.34 18.39 -10.80
CA GLU A 232 -14.22 18.23 -11.72
C GLU A 232 -14.66 17.43 -12.94
N ASP A 233 -14.11 17.82 -14.12
CA ASP A 233 -14.31 17.12 -15.39
C ASP A 233 -12.99 17.14 -16.17
N TYR A 234 -12.23 16.07 -16.05
CA TYR A 234 -10.96 15.87 -16.74
C TYR A 234 -11.10 14.75 -17.77
N PRO A 235 -11.25 15.09 -19.06
CA PRO A 235 -11.29 14.09 -20.13
C PRO A 235 -10.00 13.27 -20.24
N ASP A 236 -8.86 13.82 -19.82
CA ASP A 236 -7.58 13.14 -19.65
C ASP A 236 -7.03 13.50 -18.26
N TYR A 237 -7.22 12.59 -17.30
CA TYR A 237 -6.88 12.78 -15.90
C TYR A 237 -5.37 13.00 -15.68
N TYR A 238 -4.56 12.33 -16.48
CA TYR A 238 -3.11 12.40 -16.36
C TYR A 238 -2.48 13.50 -17.21
N ALA A 239 -3.27 14.25 -17.97
CA ALA A 239 -2.75 15.32 -18.81
C ALA A 239 -2.16 16.44 -17.94
N ARG A 240 -0.94 16.84 -18.29
CA ARG A 240 -0.35 18.06 -17.75
C ARG A 240 -1.06 19.26 -18.37
N THR A 241 -1.31 20.29 -17.59
CA THR A 241 -1.88 21.55 -18.07
C THR A 241 -0.83 22.65 -18.08
N ALA A 242 -0.90 23.53 -19.04
CA ALA A 242 -0.12 24.76 -19.08
C ALA A 242 -1.00 25.93 -19.49
N GLU A 243 -0.67 27.12 -19.00
CA GLU A 243 -1.33 28.36 -19.43
C GLU A 243 -0.88 28.72 -20.85
N VAL A 244 -1.82 28.75 -21.78
CA VAL A 244 -1.57 29.14 -23.18
C VAL A 244 -2.35 30.40 -23.55
N CYS A 245 -1.76 31.21 -24.39
CA CYS A 245 -2.38 32.43 -24.89
C CYS A 245 -3.66 32.12 -25.67
N THR A 246 -4.77 32.79 -25.32
CA THR A 246 -6.07 32.58 -25.98
C THR A 246 -6.10 33.01 -27.44
N LYS A 247 -5.12 33.81 -27.90
CA LYS A 247 -5.06 34.35 -29.28
C LYS A 247 -4.15 33.53 -30.21
N CYS A 248 -2.96 33.17 -29.75
CA CYS A 248 -1.95 32.53 -30.61
C CYS A 248 -1.55 31.10 -30.13
N GLY A 249 -2.09 30.61 -29.01
CA GLY A 249 -1.80 29.27 -28.50
C GLY A 249 -0.40 29.06 -27.86
N ARG A 250 0.46 30.10 -27.87
CA ARG A 250 1.80 30.00 -27.26
C ARG A 250 1.69 29.89 -25.71
N ARG A 251 2.59 29.15 -25.12
CA ARG A 251 2.68 29.04 -23.65
C ARG A 251 2.98 30.39 -23.01
N ARG A 252 2.49 30.57 -21.79
CA ARG A 252 2.77 31.76 -20.99
C ARG A 252 4.23 31.76 -20.55
N VAL A 253 4.95 32.82 -20.86
CA VAL A 253 6.34 33.06 -20.40
C VAL A 253 6.40 34.31 -19.51
N GLY A 254 5.30 35.07 -19.42
CA GLY A 254 5.18 36.29 -18.65
C GLY A 254 3.73 36.78 -18.63
N ASP A 255 3.51 38.01 -18.14
CA ASP A 255 2.16 38.57 -18.01
C ASP A 255 1.53 38.99 -19.36
N VAL A 256 2.36 39.13 -20.39
CA VAL A 256 1.92 39.52 -21.75
C VAL A 256 2.54 38.57 -22.75
N CYS A 257 1.71 37.95 -23.57
CA CYS A 257 2.18 37.11 -24.68
C CYS A 257 2.90 37.94 -25.74
N VAL A 258 3.84 37.33 -26.46
CA VAL A 258 4.55 37.93 -27.60
C VAL A 258 3.58 38.54 -28.64
N CYS A 259 2.36 38.00 -28.76
CA CYS A 259 1.31 38.57 -29.64
C CYS A 259 0.55 39.77 -29.02
N GLY A 260 0.96 40.29 -27.87
CA GLY A 260 0.35 41.39 -27.14
C GLY A 260 -0.91 41.05 -26.33
N ASN A 261 -1.32 39.79 -26.30
CA ASN A 261 -2.49 39.33 -25.54
C ASN A 261 -2.13 39.12 -24.06
N LYS A 262 -3.02 39.55 -23.15
CA LYS A 262 -2.88 39.36 -21.70
C LYS A 262 -3.79 38.24 -21.15
N LYS A 263 -4.57 37.58 -22.00
CA LYS A 263 -5.50 36.54 -21.59
C LYS A 263 -4.89 35.16 -21.89
N PHE A 264 -4.76 34.37 -20.84
CA PHE A 264 -4.29 32.98 -20.91
C PHE A 264 -5.43 32.06 -20.48
N LYS A 265 -5.36 30.81 -20.91
CA LYS A 265 -6.25 29.74 -20.48
C LYS A 265 -5.42 28.48 -20.26
N GLU A 266 -5.78 27.68 -19.27
CA GLU A 266 -5.21 26.35 -19.11
C GLU A 266 -5.63 25.42 -20.25
N GLN A 267 -4.67 24.69 -20.79
CA GLN A 267 -4.90 23.66 -21.80
C GLN A 267 -4.01 22.45 -21.52
N PRO A 268 -4.50 21.23 -21.82
CA PRO A 268 -3.66 20.04 -21.79
C PRO A 268 -2.49 20.18 -22.76
N VAL A 269 -1.30 19.83 -22.29
CA VAL A 269 -0.06 19.85 -23.08
C VAL A 269 0.52 18.45 -23.19
N GLN A 270 1.12 18.16 -24.34
CA GLN A 270 1.77 16.87 -24.60
C GLN A 270 3.27 16.91 -24.32
N THR A 271 3.84 18.10 -24.23
CA THR A 271 5.26 18.31 -24.00
C THR A 271 5.47 19.21 -22.79
N LEU A 272 6.60 19.12 -22.15
CA LEU A 272 7.02 19.95 -21.03
C LEU A 272 8.28 20.72 -21.42
N THR A 273 8.44 21.92 -20.91
CA THR A 273 9.60 22.77 -21.17
C THR A 273 10.72 22.41 -20.20
N LEU A 274 11.94 22.21 -20.70
CA LEU A 274 13.13 22.04 -19.84
C LEU A 274 13.50 23.37 -19.20
N THR A 275 13.75 23.34 -17.89
CA THR A 275 14.18 24.51 -17.10
C THR A 275 15.70 24.59 -16.95
N GLN A 276 16.40 23.47 -17.12
CA GLN A 276 17.86 23.35 -17.00
C GLN A 276 18.39 22.31 -17.98
N ASP A 277 19.70 22.40 -18.28
CA ASP A 277 20.37 21.41 -19.11
C ASP A 277 20.38 20.04 -18.42
N VAL A 278 20.10 18.99 -19.18
CA VAL A 278 19.96 17.64 -18.68
C VAL A 278 20.94 16.72 -19.38
N MET A 279 21.62 15.89 -18.62
CA MET A 279 22.48 14.83 -19.15
C MET A 279 21.66 13.53 -19.28
N LEU A 280 21.51 13.07 -20.52
CA LEU A 280 20.86 11.78 -20.80
C LEU A 280 21.78 10.62 -20.39
N SER A 281 21.23 9.44 -20.20
CA SER A 281 21.99 8.22 -19.90
C SER A 281 23.02 7.83 -20.98
N SER A 282 22.85 8.33 -22.21
CA SER A 282 23.81 8.19 -23.29
C SER A 282 25.08 9.05 -23.13
N GLY A 283 25.13 9.95 -22.13
CA GLY A 283 26.15 10.99 -21.99
C GLY A 283 25.93 12.23 -22.86
N GLU A 284 24.86 12.29 -23.64
CA GLU A 284 24.45 13.46 -24.39
C GLU A 284 23.86 14.51 -23.44
N VAL A 285 24.23 15.79 -23.63
CA VAL A 285 23.61 16.90 -22.89
C VAL A 285 22.47 17.46 -23.71
N LEU A 286 21.27 17.41 -23.17
CA LEU A 286 20.08 18.04 -23.71
C LEU A 286 19.98 19.46 -23.14
N PRO A 287 20.27 20.51 -23.94
CA PRO A 287 20.25 21.88 -23.43
C PRO A 287 18.81 22.34 -23.15
N ALA A 288 18.62 23.16 -22.12
CA ALA A 288 17.34 23.75 -21.79
C ALA A 288 16.80 24.68 -22.90
N GLN A 289 17.72 25.29 -23.65
CA GLN A 289 17.39 26.19 -24.75
C GLN A 289 18.12 25.77 -26.02
N VAL A 290 17.41 25.80 -27.14
CA VAL A 290 17.94 25.49 -28.48
C VAL A 290 17.77 26.73 -29.36
N GLN A 291 18.74 26.96 -30.19
CA GLN A 291 18.62 27.99 -31.20
C GLN A 291 17.54 27.58 -32.23
N GLY A 292 16.53 28.42 -32.42
CA GLY A 292 15.49 28.21 -33.45
C GLY A 292 16.08 28.21 -34.86
N GLU A 293 15.29 27.79 -35.82
CA GLU A 293 15.68 27.81 -37.22
C GLU A 293 16.02 29.25 -37.65
N ASP A 294 17.08 29.38 -38.41
CA ASP A 294 17.49 30.65 -38.98
C ASP A 294 16.41 31.20 -39.90
N VAL A 295 16.04 32.46 -39.69
CA VAL A 295 14.94 33.10 -40.41
C VAL A 295 15.51 34.06 -41.45
N PRO A 296 15.02 34.01 -42.70
CA PRO A 296 15.46 34.95 -43.73
C PRO A 296 15.12 36.39 -43.36
N ILE A 297 16.06 37.30 -43.56
CA ILE A 297 15.85 38.73 -43.39
C ILE A 297 14.91 39.21 -44.47
N ILE A 298 13.78 39.80 -44.10
CA ILE A 298 12.78 40.34 -45.04
C ILE A 298 12.92 41.85 -45.08
N ASN A 299 13.10 42.40 -46.29
CA ASN A 299 13.13 43.82 -46.52
C ASN A 299 11.75 44.47 -46.31
N PRO A 300 11.65 45.80 -46.10
CA PRO A 300 10.38 46.50 -45.93
C PRO A 300 9.38 46.35 -47.10
N ASP A 301 9.86 45.95 -48.27
CA ASP A 301 9.07 45.68 -49.47
C ASP A 301 8.54 44.23 -49.56
N GLY A 302 8.87 43.39 -48.56
CA GLY A 302 8.46 41.99 -48.51
C GLY A 302 9.39 41.04 -49.28
N SER A 303 10.48 41.50 -49.87
CA SER A 303 11.50 40.67 -50.53
C SER A 303 12.50 40.11 -49.50
N VAL A 304 13.06 38.94 -49.81
CA VAL A 304 14.12 38.33 -49.01
C VAL A 304 15.44 39.03 -49.32
N GLN A 305 16.21 39.36 -48.25
CA GLN A 305 17.52 39.99 -48.43
C GLN A 305 18.54 38.95 -48.91
N LEU A 306 19.19 39.22 -50.02
CA LEU A 306 20.25 38.40 -50.59
C LEU A 306 21.60 39.03 -50.36
N ASP A 307 22.61 38.21 -50.16
CA ASP A 307 24.01 38.64 -50.13
C ASP A 307 24.43 39.10 -51.52
N ASN A 308 25.01 40.30 -51.61
CA ASN A 308 25.35 40.93 -52.89
C ASN A 308 26.49 40.21 -53.64
N ASP A 309 27.36 39.43 -52.91
CA ASP A 309 28.53 38.78 -53.51
C ASP A 309 28.24 37.30 -53.87
N THR A 310 27.42 36.61 -53.07
CA THR A 310 27.14 35.18 -53.25
C THR A 310 25.75 34.90 -53.81
N GLY A 311 24.80 35.86 -53.72
CA GLY A 311 23.40 35.68 -54.11
C GLY A 311 22.60 34.78 -53.20
N GLU A 312 23.17 34.38 -52.08
CA GLU A 312 22.50 33.53 -51.06
C GLU A 312 21.59 34.37 -50.16
N VAL A 313 20.59 33.69 -49.55
CA VAL A 313 19.65 34.33 -48.62
C VAL A 313 20.40 34.64 -47.32
N ILE A 314 20.37 35.91 -46.90
CA ILE A 314 20.92 36.29 -45.60
C ILE A 314 19.92 35.84 -44.51
N LEU A 315 20.39 34.92 -43.67
CA LEU A 315 19.63 34.40 -42.55
C LEU A 315 20.03 35.12 -41.24
N MET A 316 19.04 35.48 -40.44
CA MET A 316 19.26 35.83 -39.03
C MET A 316 19.17 34.59 -38.16
N PRO A 317 20.06 34.45 -37.15
CA PRO A 317 19.93 33.37 -36.16
C PRO A 317 18.52 33.39 -35.55
N GLY A 318 17.87 32.24 -35.55
CA GLY A 318 16.58 32.08 -34.91
C GLY A 318 16.60 32.48 -33.41
N GLU A 319 15.47 32.89 -32.88
CA GLU A 319 15.34 33.16 -31.45
C GLU A 319 15.60 31.90 -30.63
N MET A 320 16.25 32.06 -29.48
CA MET A 320 16.41 30.95 -28.52
C MET A 320 15.05 30.46 -28.08
N GLN A 321 14.79 29.18 -28.27
CA GLN A 321 13.55 28.51 -27.88
C GLN A 321 13.85 27.51 -26.77
N ALA A 322 12.94 27.44 -25.80
CA ALA A 322 13.07 26.45 -24.77
C ALA A 322 12.86 25.03 -25.37
N ASN A 323 13.73 24.11 -24.99
CA ASN A 323 13.63 22.73 -25.43
C ASN A 323 12.44 22.03 -24.76
N GLU A 324 11.78 21.15 -25.49
CA GLU A 324 10.58 20.45 -25.03
C GLU A 324 10.83 18.95 -24.95
N ILE A 325 10.35 18.35 -23.85
CA ILE A 325 10.36 16.90 -23.61
C ILE A 325 8.93 16.38 -23.59
N PRO A 326 8.67 15.11 -23.98
CA PRO A 326 7.33 14.54 -23.91
C PRO A 326 6.81 14.50 -22.47
N ALA A 327 5.52 14.73 -22.27
CA ALA A 327 4.88 14.52 -20.96
C ALA A 327 4.62 13.02 -20.75
N TYR A 328 5.07 12.48 -19.62
CA TYR A 328 4.75 11.09 -19.22
C TYR A 328 3.30 10.99 -18.75
N LYS A 329 2.64 9.90 -19.07
CA LYS A 329 1.28 9.60 -18.63
C LYS A 329 1.23 8.25 -17.95
N PRO A 330 0.80 8.20 -16.68
CA PRO A 330 0.54 6.93 -15.99
C PRO A 330 -0.49 6.06 -16.70
N HIS A 331 -0.38 4.75 -16.55
CA HIS A 331 -1.23 3.78 -17.22
C HIS A 331 -2.39 3.32 -16.34
N GLY A 332 -3.58 3.08 -16.92
CA GLY A 332 -4.73 2.52 -16.22
C GLY A 332 -5.31 3.42 -15.12
N PHE A 333 -6.19 2.87 -14.30
CA PHE A 333 -6.83 3.61 -13.21
C PHE A 333 -5.85 3.90 -12.07
N PRO A 334 -6.07 4.99 -11.28
CA PRO A 334 -5.27 5.30 -10.09
C PRO A 334 -5.70 4.45 -8.88
N LEU A 335 -6.14 3.24 -9.11
CA LEU A 335 -6.60 2.27 -8.13
C LEU A 335 -5.83 0.97 -8.28
N ILE A 336 -5.40 0.40 -7.17
CA ILE A 336 -4.76 -0.92 -7.12
C ILE A 336 -5.56 -1.80 -6.19
N GLU A 337 -6.02 -2.93 -6.69
CA GLU A 337 -6.77 -3.92 -5.96
C GLU A 337 -5.83 -4.87 -5.24
N ARG A 338 -6.08 -5.11 -3.94
CA ARG A 338 -5.47 -6.16 -3.14
C ARG A 338 -6.53 -7.19 -2.78
N VAL A 339 -6.41 -8.40 -3.32
CA VAL A 339 -7.38 -9.49 -3.13
C VAL A 339 -6.87 -10.50 -2.11
N ASN A 340 -7.75 -11.04 -1.25
CA ASN A 340 -7.43 -12.09 -0.28
C ASN A 340 -7.20 -13.45 -0.98
N ILE A 341 -8.24 -13.97 -1.59
CA ILE A 341 -8.22 -15.21 -2.37
C ILE A 341 -8.90 -14.91 -3.70
N ALA A 342 -8.12 -14.96 -4.77
CA ALA A 342 -8.63 -14.65 -6.11
C ALA A 342 -9.62 -15.73 -6.59
N ALA A 343 -10.76 -15.29 -7.13
CA ALA A 343 -11.74 -16.12 -7.80
C ALA A 343 -12.10 -15.50 -9.15
N SER A 344 -12.22 -16.30 -10.19
CA SER A 344 -12.35 -15.83 -11.58
C SER A 344 -13.67 -15.09 -11.86
N ASP A 345 -14.69 -15.32 -11.05
CA ASP A 345 -16.05 -14.81 -11.19
C ASP A 345 -16.45 -13.83 -10.09
N MET A 346 -15.50 -13.36 -9.30
CA MET A 346 -15.71 -12.43 -8.19
C MET A 346 -14.74 -11.26 -8.27
N PHE A 347 -15.26 -10.04 -8.21
CA PHE A 347 -14.43 -8.83 -8.18
C PHE A 347 -13.60 -8.76 -6.90
N LEU A 348 -14.20 -8.98 -5.73
CA LEU A 348 -13.50 -8.88 -4.44
C LEU A 348 -12.80 -10.17 -4.00
N GLY A 349 -12.92 -11.26 -4.77
CA GLY A 349 -12.44 -12.57 -4.32
C GLY A 349 -13.20 -13.11 -3.10
N VAL A 350 -12.60 -14.05 -2.38
CA VAL A 350 -13.25 -14.78 -1.28
C VAL A 350 -12.81 -14.23 0.08
N SER A 351 -13.79 -13.97 0.95
CA SER A 351 -13.57 -13.55 2.34
C SER A 351 -13.35 -14.75 3.25
N ASP A 352 -12.42 -14.63 4.21
CA ASP A 352 -12.24 -15.64 5.26
C ASP A 352 -13.45 -15.75 6.17
N VAL A 353 -14.18 -14.65 6.38
CA VAL A 353 -15.42 -14.64 7.17
C VAL A 353 -16.46 -15.54 6.54
N ASP A 354 -16.67 -15.45 5.21
CA ASP A 354 -17.65 -16.30 4.51
C ASP A 354 -17.29 -17.79 4.61
N ILE A 355 -15.98 -18.11 4.61
CA ILE A 355 -15.50 -19.49 4.70
C ILE A 355 -15.86 -20.14 6.04
N VAL A 356 -15.83 -19.38 7.14
CA VAL A 356 -16.04 -19.90 8.50
C VAL A 356 -17.34 -19.40 9.15
N ALA A 357 -18.22 -18.76 8.38
CA ALA A 357 -19.46 -18.19 8.87
C ALA A 357 -20.37 -19.24 9.54
N ASP A 358 -20.49 -20.42 8.95
CA ASP A 358 -21.34 -21.50 9.47
C ASP A 358 -20.81 -22.02 10.81
N GLN A 359 -19.49 -22.13 10.97
CA GLN A 359 -18.85 -22.54 12.23
C GLN A 359 -19.04 -21.50 13.32
N GLN A 360 -18.92 -20.21 13.00
CA GLN A 360 -19.21 -19.12 13.95
C GLN A 360 -20.67 -19.15 14.40
N GLN A 361 -21.60 -19.33 13.49
CA GLN A 361 -23.02 -19.44 13.80
C GLN A 361 -23.34 -20.66 14.70
N ALA A 362 -22.70 -21.80 14.43
CA ALA A 362 -22.84 -22.99 15.25
C ALA A 362 -22.30 -22.75 16.67
N ILE A 363 -21.14 -22.10 16.79
CA ILE A 363 -20.52 -21.76 18.10
C ILE A 363 -21.43 -20.82 18.90
N ASN A 364 -21.98 -19.78 18.29
CA ASN A 364 -22.95 -18.87 18.92
C ASN A 364 -24.16 -19.63 19.46
N LYS A 365 -24.71 -20.55 18.66
CA LYS A 365 -25.87 -21.37 19.03
C LYS A 365 -25.57 -22.32 20.18
N TYR A 366 -24.43 -23.05 20.11
CA TYR A 366 -24.04 -23.98 21.19
C TYR A 366 -23.65 -23.25 22.46
N GLY A 367 -22.90 -22.13 22.38
CA GLY A 367 -22.55 -21.30 23.52
C GLY A 367 -23.79 -20.79 24.27
N THR A 368 -24.77 -20.25 23.55
CA THR A 368 -26.04 -19.80 24.11
C THR A 368 -26.82 -20.95 24.75
N LYS A 369 -26.90 -22.11 24.06
CA LYS A 369 -27.57 -23.30 24.57
C LYS A 369 -26.94 -23.85 25.86
N ILE A 370 -25.62 -23.84 25.93
CA ILE A 370 -24.89 -24.23 27.15
C ILE A 370 -25.25 -23.29 28.29
N GLN A 371 -25.21 -21.98 28.06
CA GLN A 371 -25.55 -20.99 29.08
C GLN A 371 -27.02 -21.13 29.54
N GLU A 372 -27.95 -21.28 28.61
CA GLU A 372 -29.36 -21.48 28.95
C GLU A 372 -29.58 -22.77 29.77
N LYS A 373 -28.91 -23.87 29.41
CA LYS A 373 -28.96 -25.13 30.20
C LYS A 373 -28.45 -24.95 31.59
N LEU A 374 -27.29 -24.26 31.75
CA LEU A 374 -26.70 -24.00 33.05
C LEU A 374 -27.56 -23.09 33.91
N LEU A 375 -28.17 -22.03 33.31
CA LEU A 375 -29.11 -21.14 34.03
C LEU A 375 -30.39 -21.84 34.45
N LYS A 376 -30.90 -22.80 33.63
CA LYS A 376 -32.08 -23.62 33.96
C LYS A 376 -31.78 -24.82 34.84
N GLY A 377 -30.50 -25.16 34.96
CA GLY A 377 -30.03 -26.21 35.88
C GLY A 377 -30.12 -25.77 37.35
N GLY A 378 -29.76 -26.66 38.23
CA GLY A 378 -29.72 -26.42 39.66
C GLY A 378 -30.81 -27.17 40.43
N SER A 379 -31.03 -26.78 41.66
CA SER A 379 -32.03 -27.40 42.53
C SER A 379 -33.39 -26.75 42.34
N TRP A 380 -34.36 -27.54 41.92
CA TRP A 380 -35.77 -27.13 41.84
C TRP A 380 -36.45 -27.57 43.11
N VAL A 381 -37.05 -26.64 43.84
CA VAL A 381 -37.82 -26.92 45.03
C VAL A 381 -39.29 -26.96 44.66
N ILE A 382 -39.93 -28.12 44.88
CA ILE A 382 -41.37 -28.28 44.69
C ILE A 382 -42.02 -27.87 45.99
N LEU A 383 -42.87 -26.85 45.96
CA LEU A 383 -43.61 -26.35 47.08
C LEU A 383 -45.11 -26.63 46.89
N PRO A 384 -45.83 -27.02 47.97
CA PRO A 384 -47.29 -27.07 47.91
C PRO A 384 -47.91 -25.69 47.63
N GLU A 385 -49.06 -25.67 46.99
CA GLU A 385 -49.80 -24.43 46.71
C GLU A 385 -50.13 -23.72 48.05
N GLY A 386 -49.74 -22.42 48.17
CA GLY A 386 -49.95 -21.61 49.36
C GLY A 386 -48.73 -21.45 50.29
N VAL A 387 -47.61 -22.11 50.02
CA VAL A 387 -46.36 -21.86 50.73
C VAL A 387 -45.58 -20.75 50.06
N GLN A 388 -45.35 -19.63 50.75
CA GLN A 388 -44.51 -18.53 50.28
C GLN A 388 -43.05 -18.85 50.65
N ALA A 389 -42.17 -18.92 49.63
CA ALA A 389 -40.73 -19.01 49.83
C ALA A 389 -40.09 -17.72 49.34
N GLU A 390 -39.28 -17.07 50.19
CA GLU A 390 -38.40 -15.99 49.78
C GLU A 390 -37.18 -16.62 49.10
N LEU A 391 -37.04 -16.39 47.77
CA LEU A 391 -35.87 -16.81 47.03
C LEU A 391 -34.83 -15.68 47.10
N ASN A 392 -33.79 -15.90 47.85
CA ASN A 392 -32.62 -15.01 47.90
C ASN A 392 -31.52 -15.54 46.94
N ASP A 393 -30.67 -14.65 46.49
CA ASP A 393 -29.50 -15.00 45.70
C ASP A 393 -28.32 -15.62 46.53
N ASP A 394 -28.56 -15.86 47.81
CA ASP A 394 -27.60 -16.49 48.73
C ASP A 394 -27.41 -17.99 48.45
N GLU A 395 -26.18 -18.51 48.59
CA GLU A 395 -25.86 -19.91 48.38
C GLU A 395 -26.61 -20.86 49.34
N LEU A 396 -26.99 -20.36 50.52
CA LEU A 396 -27.79 -21.08 51.51
C LEU A 396 -29.24 -20.54 51.49
N LYS A 397 -30.09 -21.24 50.74
CA LYS A 397 -31.52 -20.94 50.68
C LYS A 397 -32.21 -21.60 51.88
N ILE A 398 -32.68 -20.80 52.85
CA ILE A 398 -33.43 -21.27 54.02
C ILE A 398 -34.91 -21.20 53.72
N LEU A 399 -35.56 -22.38 53.68
CA LEU A 399 -36.98 -22.52 53.50
C LEU A 399 -37.66 -22.67 54.86
N ARG A 400 -38.47 -21.70 55.28
CA ARG A 400 -39.26 -21.78 56.52
C ARG A 400 -40.63 -22.40 56.22
N VAL A 401 -40.96 -23.47 56.90
CA VAL A 401 -42.20 -24.22 56.77
C VAL A 401 -43.03 -24.03 58.03
N GLU A 402 -44.25 -23.55 57.90
CA GLU A 402 -45.13 -23.27 59.04
C GLU A 402 -45.63 -24.54 59.74
N ASN A 403 -45.70 -25.67 59.02
CA ASN A 403 -46.21 -26.91 59.55
C ASN A 403 -45.27 -28.09 59.32
N PRO A 404 -44.89 -28.87 60.33
CA PRO A 404 -44.01 -30.03 60.19
C PRO A 404 -44.48 -31.10 59.20
N SER A 405 -45.80 -31.25 59.03
CA SER A 405 -46.39 -32.16 58.03
C SER A 405 -46.15 -31.75 56.60
N GLN A 406 -45.92 -30.50 56.34
CA GLN A 406 -45.62 -30.00 54.98
C GLN A 406 -44.19 -30.33 54.54
N ARG A 407 -43.30 -30.69 55.48
CA ARG A 407 -41.92 -31.08 55.17
C ARG A 407 -41.83 -32.32 54.27
N SER A 408 -42.75 -33.26 54.41
CA SER A 408 -42.83 -34.46 53.58
C SER A 408 -43.36 -34.19 52.15
N MET A 409 -43.93 -33.01 51.93
CA MET A 409 -44.44 -32.57 50.60
C MET A 409 -43.47 -31.70 49.82
N ILE A 410 -42.32 -31.35 50.47
CA ILE A 410 -41.26 -30.59 49.83
C ILE A 410 -40.27 -31.58 49.23
N ASP A 411 -40.11 -31.51 47.92
CA ASP A 411 -39.12 -32.31 47.19
C ASP A 411 -38.15 -31.39 46.50
N VAL A 412 -36.90 -31.83 46.46
CA VAL A 412 -35.79 -31.10 45.80
C VAL A 412 -35.30 -31.95 44.65
N ILE A 413 -35.62 -31.50 43.46
CA ILE A 413 -35.13 -32.13 42.22
C ILE A 413 -33.85 -31.42 41.78
N ASN A 414 -32.72 -32.10 41.87
CA ASN A 414 -31.46 -31.62 41.33
C ASN A 414 -31.39 -31.93 39.84
N VAL A 415 -31.57 -30.91 39.00
CA VAL A 415 -31.40 -31.01 37.55
C VAL A 415 -29.99 -30.66 37.21
N GLN A 416 -29.14 -31.66 36.98
CA GLN A 416 -27.80 -31.45 36.45
C GLN A 416 -27.88 -31.42 34.94
N PRO A 417 -27.65 -30.25 34.29
CA PRO A 417 -27.69 -30.16 32.83
C PRO A 417 -26.52 -30.90 32.21
N ASN A 418 -26.78 -31.85 31.34
CA ASN A 418 -25.72 -32.45 30.52
C ASN A 418 -25.34 -31.51 29.38
N VAL A 419 -24.19 -30.86 29.52
CA VAL A 419 -23.64 -29.89 28.52
C VAL A 419 -22.45 -30.46 27.75
N GLN A 420 -21.97 -31.66 28.09
CA GLN A 420 -20.74 -32.24 27.52
C GLN A 420 -20.80 -32.37 26.00
N ASN A 421 -21.91 -32.85 25.46
CA ASN A 421 -22.06 -32.97 23.99
C ASN A 421 -22.09 -31.60 23.29
N ASP A 422 -22.72 -30.61 23.92
CA ASP A 422 -22.77 -29.26 23.35
C ASP A 422 -21.39 -28.59 23.39
N GLN A 423 -20.59 -28.81 24.47
CA GLN A 423 -19.21 -28.37 24.54
C GLN A 423 -18.33 -29.06 23.52
N ASN A 424 -18.44 -30.36 23.32
CA ASN A 424 -17.72 -31.10 22.29
C ASN A 424 -18.02 -30.55 20.90
N MET A 425 -19.31 -30.26 20.60
CA MET A 425 -19.70 -29.69 19.31
C MET A 425 -19.16 -28.27 19.12
N LEU A 426 -19.07 -27.47 20.17
CA LEU A 426 -18.44 -26.15 20.13
C LEU A 426 -16.95 -26.28 19.76
N GLU A 427 -16.21 -27.17 20.43
CA GLU A 427 -14.79 -27.41 20.16
C GLU A 427 -14.56 -28.03 18.78
N TYR A 428 -15.42 -28.92 18.29
CA TYR A 428 -15.33 -29.43 16.92
C TYR A 428 -15.48 -28.32 15.88
N ASN A 429 -16.48 -27.44 16.03
CA ASN A 429 -16.66 -26.31 15.10
C ASN A 429 -15.48 -25.35 15.12
N TYR A 430 -14.89 -25.08 16.29
CA TYR A 430 -13.67 -24.28 16.41
C TYR A 430 -12.50 -24.93 15.66
N ASN A 431 -12.26 -26.24 15.88
CA ASN A 431 -11.18 -26.95 15.21
C ASN A 431 -11.40 -27.06 13.69
N TRP A 432 -12.64 -27.21 13.24
CA TRP A 432 -12.97 -27.19 11.81
C TRP A 432 -12.69 -25.83 11.18
N ALA A 433 -13.07 -24.74 11.83
CA ALA A 433 -12.77 -23.39 11.35
C ALA A 433 -11.26 -23.18 11.19
N LYS A 434 -10.47 -23.55 12.22
CA LYS A 434 -8.99 -23.50 12.17
C LYS A 434 -8.42 -24.32 11.02
N SER A 435 -8.86 -25.58 10.90
CA SER A 435 -8.40 -26.48 9.85
C SER A 435 -8.75 -25.97 8.46
N THR A 436 -9.93 -25.39 8.28
CA THR A 436 -10.40 -24.84 7.00
C THR A 436 -9.54 -23.66 6.56
N LEU A 437 -9.22 -22.73 7.45
CA LEU A 437 -8.32 -21.61 7.16
C LEU A 437 -6.83 -21.99 7.15
N GLY A 438 -6.51 -23.23 7.56
CA GLY A 438 -5.12 -23.70 7.61
C GLY A 438 -4.31 -23.15 8.77
N ILE A 439 -4.98 -22.68 9.83
CA ILE A 439 -4.35 -22.12 11.03
C ILE A 439 -4.14 -23.24 12.05
N THR A 440 -2.88 -23.52 12.41
CA THR A 440 -2.53 -24.52 13.43
C THR A 440 -2.28 -23.83 14.79
N ASP A 441 -2.27 -24.63 15.88
CA ASP A 441 -1.93 -24.13 17.22
C ASP A 441 -0.51 -23.58 17.28
N ALA A 442 0.43 -24.21 16.56
CA ALA A 442 1.79 -23.73 16.42
C ALA A 442 1.87 -22.35 15.75
N PHE A 443 1.01 -22.07 14.74
CA PHE A 443 0.93 -20.78 14.07
C PHE A 443 0.37 -19.69 15.01
N GLN A 444 -0.56 -20.05 15.89
CA GLN A 444 -1.11 -19.14 16.92
C GLN A 444 -0.19 -18.95 18.13
N GLY A 445 1.00 -19.57 18.15
CA GLY A 445 1.89 -19.54 19.32
C GLY A 445 1.38 -20.37 20.52
N LYS A 446 0.33 -21.18 20.33
CA LYS A 446 -0.19 -22.07 21.37
C LYS A 446 0.66 -23.34 21.48
N TYR A 447 0.65 -23.96 22.65
CA TYR A 447 1.35 -25.22 22.85
C TYR A 447 0.71 -26.33 22.00
N ASP A 448 1.46 -26.86 21.05
CA ASP A 448 1.05 -28.02 20.27
C ASP A 448 1.53 -29.30 20.98
N SER A 449 0.59 -30.03 21.55
CA SER A 449 0.86 -31.30 22.24
C SER A 449 1.25 -32.45 21.29
N SER A 450 0.94 -32.31 19.98
CA SER A 450 1.28 -33.32 18.98
C SER A 450 2.73 -33.21 18.51
N ALA A 451 3.39 -32.07 18.72
CA ALA A 451 4.77 -31.83 18.35
C ALA A 451 5.69 -31.92 19.56
N THR A 452 6.37 -33.04 19.74
CA THR A 452 7.22 -33.35 20.91
C THR A 452 8.63 -32.76 20.82
N SER A 453 9.08 -32.32 19.65
CA SER A 453 10.41 -31.72 19.44
C SER A 453 10.33 -30.32 18.83
N GLY A 454 11.35 -29.50 19.08
CA GLY A 454 11.44 -28.16 18.49
C GLY A 454 11.41 -28.18 16.96
N SER A 455 12.05 -29.17 16.34
CA SER A 455 12.04 -29.39 14.86
C SER A 455 10.66 -29.76 14.34
N ALA A 456 9.89 -30.59 15.06
CA ALA A 456 8.53 -30.96 14.69
C ALA A 456 7.58 -29.75 14.78
N LYS A 457 7.73 -28.90 15.80
CA LYS A 457 6.97 -27.65 15.92
C LYS A 457 7.29 -26.70 14.78
N GLN A 458 8.55 -26.58 14.42
CA GLN A 458 9.00 -25.73 13.31
C GLN A 458 8.50 -26.25 11.96
N PHE A 459 8.50 -27.58 11.75
CA PHE A 459 7.95 -28.19 10.55
C PHE A 459 6.44 -27.95 10.43
N SER A 460 5.67 -28.11 11.52
CA SER A 460 4.23 -27.84 11.56
C SER A 460 3.92 -26.38 11.28
N ALA A 461 4.68 -25.45 11.84
CA ALA A 461 4.53 -24.02 11.58
C ALA A 461 4.86 -23.67 10.12
N ASN A 462 5.91 -24.24 9.55
CA ASN A 462 6.28 -24.04 8.15
C ASN A 462 5.22 -24.61 7.19
N GLN A 463 4.63 -25.75 7.50
CA GLN A 463 3.58 -26.36 6.69
C GLN A 463 2.28 -25.53 6.71
N SER A 464 1.95 -24.92 7.86
CA SER A 464 0.84 -23.97 7.97
C SER A 464 1.11 -22.68 7.19
N ALA A 465 2.34 -22.17 7.26
CA ALA A 465 2.77 -21.02 6.49
C ALA A 465 2.62 -21.26 4.96
N GLY A 466 2.86 -22.51 4.49
CA GLY A 466 2.68 -22.88 3.08
C GLY A 466 1.23 -22.71 2.58
N ARG A 467 0.22 -22.94 3.44
CA ARG A 467 -1.19 -22.74 3.06
C ARG A 467 -1.55 -21.26 2.89
N LEU A 468 -0.84 -20.37 3.58
CA LEU A 468 -1.02 -18.92 3.47
C LEU A 468 -0.17 -18.30 2.37
N GLN A 469 0.65 -19.10 1.67
CA GLN A 469 1.56 -18.62 0.61
C GLN A 469 0.80 -17.88 -0.49
N SER A 470 -0.34 -18.43 -0.94
CA SER A 470 -1.15 -17.77 -1.99
C SER A 470 -1.63 -16.38 -1.59
N LYS A 471 -2.04 -16.19 -0.32
CA LYS A 471 -2.45 -14.87 0.18
C LYS A 471 -1.27 -13.88 0.24
N ARG A 472 -0.08 -14.38 0.63
CA ARG A 472 1.15 -13.58 0.62
C ARG A 472 1.54 -13.15 -0.80
N GLU A 473 1.43 -14.06 -1.77
CA GLU A 473 1.69 -13.72 -3.17
C GLU A 473 0.70 -12.66 -3.69
N MET A 474 -0.59 -12.75 -3.32
CA MET A 474 -1.56 -11.70 -3.67
C MET A 474 -1.20 -10.35 -3.03
N LYS A 475 -0.76 -10.35 -1.75
CA LYS A 475 -0.23 -9.16 -1.07
C LYS A 475 0.97 -8.58 -1.82
N ASN A 476 1.98 -9.40 -2.09
CA ASN A 476 3.21 -9.01 -2.76
C ASN A 476 2.94 -8.41 -4.14
N ASN A 477 2.07 -9.05 -4.93
CA ASN A 477 1.67 -8.56 -6.24
C ASN A 477 0.94 -7.20 -6.18
N ALA A 478 0.08 -7.01 -5.18
CA ALA A 478 -0.60 -5.73 -4.98
C ALA A 478 0.39 -4.61 -4.63
N TYR A 479 1.35 -4.88 -3.73
CA TYR A 479 2.40 -3.91 -3.39
C TYR A 479 3.36 -3.63 -4.55
N ALA A 480 3.71 -4.64 -5.35
CA ALA A 480 4.51 -4.44 -6.57
C ALA A 480 3.80 -3.50 -7.56
N LYS A 481 2.49 -3.70 -7.79
CA LYS A 481 1.66 -2.79 -8.60
C LYS A 481 1.58 -1.39 -7.99
N LEU A 482 1.50 -1.28 -6.66
CA LEU A 482 1.48 -0.01 -5.95
C LEU A 482 2.79 0.76 -6.15
N TYR A 483 3.94 0.12 -5.97
CA TYR A 483 5.25 0.74 -6.22
C TYR A 483 5.43 1.14 -7.69
N ARG A 484 4.93 0.32 -8.62
CA ARG A 484 4.92 0.67 -10.05
C ARG A 484 4.09 1.93 -10.29
N LYS A 485 2.92 2.02 -9.69
CA LYS A 485 2.05 3.20 -9.82
C LYS A 485 2.68 4.44 -9.20
N MET A 486 3.34 4.31 -8.05
CA MET A 486 4.10 5.42 -7.44
C MET A 486 5.20 5.93 -8.39
N PHE A 487 5.96 5.04 -9.00
CA PHE A 487 6.99 5.40 -9.98
C PHE A 487 6.40 6.13 -11.19
N GLU A 488 5.29 5.64 -11.75
CA GLU A 488 4.59 6.30 -12.85
C GLU A 488 4.16 7.74 -12.50
N PHE A 489 3.64 7.95 -11.27
CA PHE A 489 3.26 9.27 -10.79
C PHE A 489 4.48 10.19 -10.58
N LEU A 490 5.59 9.66 -10.07
CA LEU A 490 6.83 10.42 -9.94
C LEU A 490 7.41 10.83 -11.30
N LEU A 491 7.40 9.94 -12.30
CA LEU A 491 7.78 10.29 -13.67
C LEU A 491 6.87 11.36 -14.27
N ALA A 492 5.57 11.31 -13.99
CA ALA A 492 4.60 12.26 -14.53
C ALA A 492 4.70 13.66 -13.90
N TYR A 493 4.93 13.74 -12.57
CA TYR A 493 4.67 14.97 -11.82
C TYR A 493 5.83 15.48 -10.98
N ALA A 494 6.91 14.72 -10.74
CA ALA A 494 8.06 15.17 -9.96
C ALA A 494 8.94 16.12 -10.79
N ASP A 495 8.56 17.40 -10.85
CA ASP A 495 9.26 18.41 -11.67
C ASP A 495 10.62 18.82 -11.09
N GLU A 496 10.82 18.66 -9.78
CA GLU A 496 12.06 18.97 -9.08
C GLU A 496 12.70 17.72 -8.47
N PRO A 497 14.03 17.70 -8.28
CA PRO A 497 14.73 16.56 -7.70
C PRO A 497 14.25 16.27 -6.26
N TYR A 498 13.95 15.01 -5.97
CA TYR A 498 13.57 14.55 -4.63
C TYR A 498 14.79 14.12 -3.82
N PRO A 499 14.97 14.62 -2.59
CA PRO A 499 16.03 14.14 -1.72
C PRO A 499 15.75 12.69 -1.32
N MET A 500 16.77 11.87 -1.35
CA MET A 500 16.71 10.47 -0.94
C MET A 500 17.93 10.06 -0.13
N THR A 501 17.77 9.04 0.68
CA THR A 501 18.86 8.39 1.39
C THR A 501 18.98 6.96 0.92
N ASP A 502 20.19 6.55 0.61
CA ASP A 502 20.53 5.16 0.31
C ASP A 502 21.46 4.60 1.40
N THR A 503 21.58 3.31 1.46
CA THR A 503 22.51 2.63 2.35
C THR A 503 23.51 1.88 1.48
N ASP A 504 24.76 2.29 1.54
CA ASP A 504 25.85 1.67 0.79
C ASP A 504 26.10 0.23 1.25
N VAL A 505 26.90 -0.51 0.46
CA VAL A 505 27.32 -1.89 0.74
C VAL A 505 27.97 -2.01 2.13
N ASP A 506 28.68 -0.97 2.57
CA ASP A 506 29.29 -0.88 3.90
C ASP A 506 28.32 -0.45 5.02
N GLY A 507 27.04 -0.25 4.70
CA GLY A 507 26.01 0.15 5.65
C GLY A 507 26.04 1.64 6.04
N GLU A 508 26.79 2.47 5.30
CA GLU A 508 26.82 3.92 5.47
C GLU A 508 25.65 4.57 4.71
N GLN A 509 25.07 5.61 5.31
CA GLN A 509 24.01 6.37 4.65
C GLN A 509 24.62 7.31 3.62
N GLN A 510 24.26 7.12 2.38
CA GLN A 510 24.54 8.04 1.29
C GLN A 510 23.33 8.93 1.05
N TYR A 511 23.61 10.21 0.79
CA TYR A 511 22.58 11.20 0.49
C TYR A 511 22.64 11.52 -1.00
N GLY A 512 21.48 11.46 -1.66
CA GLY A 512 21.36 11.68 -3.09
C GLY A 512 20.04 12.36 -3.45
N HIS A 513 19.83 12.50 -4.74
CA HIS A 513 18.59 13.04 -5.28
C HIS A 513 18.09 12.10 -6.37
N PHE A 514 16.78 11.95 -6.43
CA PHE A 514 16.10 11.37 -7.56
C PHE A 514 15.66 12.50 -8.47
N ASP A 515 16.14 12.47 -9.70
CA ASP A 515 15.66 13.36 -10.77
C ASP A 515 15.01 12.50 -11.86
N ARG A 516 13.72 12.77 -12.13
CA ARG A 516 12.99 12.03 -13.15
C ARG A 516 13.64 12.14 -14.52
N VAL A 517 14.31 13.26 -14.81
CA VAL A 517 14.91 13.53 -16.13
C VAL A 517 16.05 12.55 -16.44
N GLU A 518 16.67 11.93 -15.43
CA GLU A 518 17.64 10.84 -15.64
C GLU A 518 17.04 9.62 -16.37
N PHE A 519 15.70 9.47 -16.35
CA PHE A 519 14.96 8.39 -17.02
C PHE A 519 14.57 8.73 -18.46
N LEU A 520 14.97 9.90 -18.97
CA LEU A 520 14.73 10.27 -20.36
C LEU A 520 15.78 9.62 -21.26
N LYS A 521 15.34 8.99 -22.34
CA LYS A 521 16.18 8.34 -23.35
C LYS A 521 15.77 8.76 -24.76
N ARG A 522 16.66 8.51 -25.74
CA ARG A 522 16.30 8.57 -27.17
C ARG A 522 16.14 7.17 -27.73
N ASP A 523 15.12 7.02 -28.55
CA ASP A 523 14.94 5.79 -29.34
C ASP A 523 15.87 5.76 -30.57
N ALA A 524 15.79 4.68 -31.36
CA ALA A 524 16.57 4.54 -32.57
C ALA A 524 16.22 5.55 -33.67
N ALA A 525 15.07 6.20 -33.58
CA ALA A 525 14.63 7.26 -34.48
C ALA A 525 15.10 8.66 -34.01
N GLY A 526 15.69 8.76 -32.82
CA GLY A 526 16.12 10.01 -32.20
C GLY A 526 15.01 10.71 -31.39
N GLU A 527 13.83 10.12 -31.26
CA GLU A 527 12.74 10.65 -30.47
C GLU A 527 12.97 10.44 -28.97
N LEU A 528 12.62 11.44 -28.16
CA LEU A 528 12.73 11.36 -26.70
C LEU A 528 11.56 10.57 -26.13
N TYR A 529 11.87 9.62 -25.25
CA TYR A 529 10.88 8.84 -24.50
C TYR A 529 11.31 8.63 -23.05
N TRP A 530 10.36 8.35 -22.18
CA TRP A 530 10.61 8.03 -20.80
C TRP A 530 10.86 6.52 -20.65
N ASN A 531 12.01 6.18 -20.13
CA ASN A 531 12.33 4.80 -19.81
C ASN A 531 11.66 4.40 -18.49
N ASP A 532 10.59 3.67 -18.59
CA ASP A 532 9.89 3.05 -17.47
C ASP A 532 10.04 1.52 -17.43
N GLU A 533 10.98 0.98 -18.22
CA GLU A 533 11.28 -0.44 -18.38
C GLU A 533 12.09 -0.99 -17.20
N PHE A 534 11.47 -1.03 -16.02
CA PHE A 534 12.00 -1.65 -14.82
C PHE A 534 11.09 -2.76 -14.33
N ILE A 535 11.66 -3.85 -13.82
CA ILE A 535 10.93 -4.89 -13.13
C ILE A 535 10.83 -4.47 -11.67
N ILE A 536 9.62 -4.15 -11.22
CA ILE A 536 9.35 -3.78 -9.83
C ILE A 536 8.62 -4.93 -9.16
N GLU A 537 9.28 -5.54 -8.21
CA GLU A 537 8.82 -6.68 -7.43
C GLU A 537 8.92 -6.36 -5.94
N VAL A 538 8.52 -7.31 -5.12
CA VAL A 538 8.72 -7.24 -3.68
C VAL A 538 9.96 -8.05 -3.31
N ASP A 539 10.77 -7.49 -2.43
CA ASP A 539 11.95 -8.18 -1.90
C ASP A 539 11.52 -9.43 -1.12
N PRO A 540 11.90 -10.65 -1.58
CA PRO A 540 11.57 -11.88 -0.88
C PRO A 540 12.13 -11.92 0.55
N ALA A 541 13.25 -11.21 0.80
CA ALA A 541 13.88 -11.12 2.11
C ALA A 541 13.08 -10.23 3.08
N SER A 542 12.18 -9.37 2.59
CA SER A 542 11.35 -8.52 3.44
C SER A 542 10.46 -9.34 4.41
N ASN A 543 10.04 -10.52 3.99
CA ASN A 543 9.27 -11.45 4.84
C ASN A 543 10.12 -12.11 5.94
N LEU A 544 11.44 -12.18 5.77
CA LEU A 544 12.39 -12.65 6.79
C LEU A 544 12.73 -11.53 7.78
N ALA A 545 12.64 -10.28 7.37
CA ALA A 545 12.93 -9.12 8.22
C ALA A 545 11.94 -8.96 9.40
N SER A 546 10.76 -9.60 9.34
CA SER A 546 9.81 -9.65 10.47
C SER A 546 10.34 -10.46 11.67
N ASN A 547 11.35 -11.32 11.44
CA ASN A 547 11.99 -12.10 12.50
C ASN A 547 13.49 -11.80 12.53
N ARG A 548 13.85 -10.56 12.91
CA ARG A 548 15.23 -10.10 13.02
C ARG A 548 16.09 -11.00 13.92
N GLU A 549 15.54 -11.47 15.02
CA GLU A 549 16.23 -12.38 15.93
C GLU A 549 16.64 -13.67 15.20
N ARG A 550 15.74 -14.23 14.40
CA ARG A 550 16.03 -15.43 13.62
C ARG A 550 17.10 -15.17 12.54
N LEU A 551 17.06 -14.01 11.89
CA LEU A 551 18.10 -13.63 10.93
C LEU A 551 19.47 -13.51 11.61
N TRP A 552 19.50 -12.90 12.81
CA TRP A 552 20.74 -12.78 13.57
C TRP A 552 21.25 -14.14 14.06
N ASP A 553 20.37 -15.03 14.50
CA ASP A 553 20.73 -16.39 14.89
C ASP A 553 21.27 -17.20 13.69
N MET A 554 20.64 -17.09 12.51
CA MET A 554 21.14 -17.73 11.29
C MET A 554 22.51 -17.17 10.91
N ALA A 555 22.67 -15.85 10.85
CA ALA A 555 23.94 -15.23 10.53
C ALA A 555 25.06 -15.63 11.52
N LYS A 556 24.73 -15.78 12.80
CA LYS A 556 25.66 -16.26 13.82
C LYS A 556 26.09 -17.71 13.55
N VAL A 557 25.16 -18.59 13.18
CA VAL A 557 25.46 -19.97 12.80
C VAL A 557 26.31 -20.01 11.53
N ASP A 558 25.95 -19.20 10.53
CA ASP A 558 26.68 -19.12 9.26
C ASP A 558 28.10 -18.56 9.45
N PHE A 559 28.27 -17.56 10.33
CA PHE A 559 29.60 -17.05 10.69
C PHE A 559 30.43 -18.13 11.39
N GLN A 560 29.84 -18.90 12.31
CA GLN A 560 30.50 -20.03 12.99
C GLN A 560 30.82 -21.17 12.02
N ALA A 561 30.05 -21.33 10.95
CA ALA A 561 30.30 -22.30 9.89
C ALA A 561 31.33 -21.83 8.85
N GLY A 562 31.80 -20.57 8.93
CA GLY A 562 32.77 -20.00 8.00
C GLY A 562 32.17 -19.46 6.68
N ALA A 563 30.88 -19.28 6.60
CA ALA A 563 30.20 -18.79 5.39
C ALA A 563 30.60 -17.34 5.04
N PHE A 564 31.03 -16.54 6.02
CA PHE A 564 31.53 -15.18 5.83
C PHE A 564 33.07 -15.12 5.65
N GLY A 565 33.75 -16.29 5.59
CA GLY A 565 35.19 -16.42 5.48
C GLY A 565 35.82 -17.12 6.70
N PRO A 566 37.15 -17.22 6.78
CA PRO A 566 37.84 -17.92 7.86
C PRO A 566 37.52 -17.34 9.24
N ILE A 567 37.25 -18.23 10.21
CA ILE A 567 36.98 -17.81 11.59
C ILE A 567 38.24 -17.20 12.19
N GLY A 568 38.14 -15.99 12.75
CA GLY A 568 39.26 -15.26 13.34
C GLY A 568 39.93 -14.25 12.41
N ASP A 569 39.52 -14.18 11.14
CA ASP A 569 39.96 -13.13 10.22
C ASP A 569 39.10 -11.85 10.41
N LEU A 570 39.79 -10.70 10.49
CA LEU A 570 39.14 -9.40 10.68
C LEU A 570 38.23 -9.01 9.48
N ASN A 571 38.58 -9.41 8.26
CA ASN A 571 37.71 -9.14 7.10
C ASN A 571 36.42 -9.96 7.14
N SER A 572 36.50 -11.22 7.57
CA SER A 572 35.33 -12.08 7.80
C SER A 572 34.42 -11.51 8.89
N ALA A 573 35.02 -11.03 9.99
CA ALA A 573 34.31 -10.34 11.07
C ALA A 573 33.67 -9.03 10.58
N ARG A 574 34.39 -8.23 9.76
CA ARG A 574 33.87 -7.00 9.13
C ARG A 574 32.64 -7.31 8.28
N THR A 575 32.70 -8.32 7.42
CA THR A 575 31.57 -8.70 6.55
C THR A 575 30.36 -9.14 7.38
N TYR A 576 30.56 -9.96 8.41
CA TYR A 576 29.51 -10.38 9.32
C TYR A 576 28.85 -9.21 10.07
N TRP A 577 29.64 -8.28 10.60
CA TRP A 577 29.12 -7.13 11.34
C TRP A 577 28.52 -6.06 10.44
N THR A 578 28.99 -5.92 9.19
CA THR A 578 28.35 -5.08 8.17
C THR A 578 26.94 -5.59 7.87
N TRP A 579 26.80 -6.90 7.70
CA TRP A 579 25.49 -7.52 7.51
C TRP A 579 24.58 -7.33 8.74
N ASN A 580 25.10 -7.52 9.95
CA ASN A 580 24.34 -7.28 11.18
C ASN A 580 23.90 -5.80 11.32
N LYS A 581 24.76 -4.85 10.93
CA LYS A 581 24.41 -3.42 10.90
C LYS A 581 23.26 -3.14 9.94
N SER A 582 23.28 -3.72 8.75
CA SER A 582 22.21 -3.54 7.74
C SER A 582 20.86 -4.11 8.20
N THR A 583 20.88 -5.17 9.04
CA THR A 583 19.69 -5.77 9.64
C THR A 583 19.26 -5.13 10.97
N GLY A 584 19.97 -4.09 11.42
CA GLY A 584 19.65 -3.30 12.62
C GLY A 584 19.96 -4.01 13.93
N TYR A 585 21.03 -4.82 13.98
CA TYR A 585 21.49 -5.43 15.22
C TYR A 585 21.99 -4.36 16.21
N PRO A 586 21.55 -4.40 17.49
CA PRO A 586 22.03 -3.47 18.50
C PRO A 586 23.57 -3.51 18.61
N TYR A 587 24.19 -2.34 18.71
CA TYR A 587 25.66 -2.18 18.82
C TYR A 587 26.50 -2.62 17.63
N ALA A 588 25.92 -3.09 16.51
CA ALA A 588 26.66 -3.53 15.34
C ALA A 588 27.55 -2.43 14.75
N ALA A 589 27.07 -1.19 14.75
CA ALA A 589 27.82 -0.03 14.28
C ALA A 589 29.11 0.21 15.11
N THR A 590 29.02 0.13 16.44
CA THR A 590 30.18 0.32 17.33
C THR A 590 31.22 -0.78 17.13
N VAL A 591 30.79 -2.04 17.04
CA VAL A 591 31.69 -3.17 16.82
C VAL A 591 32.37 -3.07 15.46
N LEU A 592 31.62 -2.66 14.43
CA LEU A 592 32.16 -2.49 13.08
C LEU A 592 33.22 -1.37 13.04
N GLU A 593 32.99 -0.27 13.74
CA GLU A 593 33.95 0.82 13.86
C GLU A 593 35.27 0.36 14.53
N ASP A 594 35.18 -0.44 15.57
CA ASP A 594 36.33 -1.00 16.25
C ASP A 594 37.11 -1.98 15.36
N ILE A 595 36.43 -2.80 14.57
CA ILE A 595 37.04 -3.73 13.61
C ILE A 595 37.76 -2.93 12.50
N ASN A 596 37.12 -1.86 11.97
CA ASN A 596 37.75 -1.03 10.97
C ASN A 596 39.02 -0.34 11.48
N LYS A 597 39.01 0.18 12.71
CA LYS A 597 40.22 0.73 13.35
C LYS A 597 41.36 -0.32 13.47
N GLN A 598 41.00 -1.58 13.80
CA GLN A 598 41.98 -2.66 13.88
C GLN A 598 42.56 -3.03 12.52
N LEU A 599 41.74 -3.05 11.47
CA LEU A 599 42.18 -3.28 10.08
C LEU A 599 43.08 -2.16 9.57
N GLU A 600 42.76 -0.91 9.85
CA GLU A 600 43.62 0.24 9.52
C GLU A 600 44.96 0.17 10.22
N ALA A 601 45.00 -0.15 11.52
CA ALA A 601 46.20 -0.34 12.29
C ALA A 601 47.08 -1.48 11.72
N GLN A 602 46.46 -2.60 11.33
CA GLN A 602 47.16 -3.73 10.72
C GLN A 602 47.75 -3.36 9.35
N GLN A 603 47.00 -2.60 8.53
CA GLN A 603 47.52 -2.11 7.22
C GLN A 603 48.68 -1.13 7.39
N GLN A 604 48.64 -0.23 8.38
CA GLN A 604 49.72 0.68 8.69
C GLN A 604 50.97 -0.07 9.16
N MET A 605 50.84 -1.10 10.00
CA MET A 605 51.94 -1.95 10.41
C MET A 605 52.58 -2.70 9.22
N THR A 606 51.76 -3.22 8.30
CA THR A 606 52.24 -3.94 7.11
C THR A 606 52.94 -3.00 6.14
N GLN A 607 52.47 -1.76 5.97
CA GLN A 607 53.16 -0.74 5.17
C GLN A 607 54.47 -0.26 5.82
N GLY A 608 54.51 -0.14 7.15
CA GLY A 608 55.71 0.20 7.90
C GLY A 608 56.78 -0.88 7.80
N VAL A 609 56.43 -2.16 7.83
CA VAL A 609 57.36 -3.27 7.64
C VAL A 609 57.94 -3.29 6.22
N ASN A 610 57.08 -3.07 5.20
CA ASN A 610 57.55 -2.99 3.81
C ASN A 610 58.42 -1.76 3.53
N ALA A 611 58.28 -0.66 4.27
CA ALA A 611 59.15 0.52 4.16
C ALA A 611 60.51 0.27 4.81
N VAL A 612 60.55 -0.48 5.92
CA VAL A 612 61.84 -0.82 6.59
C VAL A 612 62.62 -1.85 5.77
N ASP A 613 61.97 -2.80 5.09
CA ASP A 613 62.65 -3.75 4.20
C ASP A 613 63.21 -3.09 2.91
N LEU A 614 62.64 -1.97 2.46
CA LEU A 614 63.13 -1.21 1.31
C LEU A 614 64.31 -0.28 1.68
N GLU A 615 64.43 0.17 2.93
CA GLU A 615 65.58 0.95 3.41
C GLU A 615 66.78 0.05 3.85
N GLY A 616 66.51 -1.21 4.23
CA GLY A 616 67.54 -2.17 4.66
C GLY A 616 68.35 -2.77 3.53
N ASN A 617 67.99 -2.59 2.27
CA ASN A 617 68.69 -3.23 1.11
C ASN A 617 69.60 -2.32 0.33
N GLN A 618 70.00 -1.15 0.86
CA GLN A 618 70.99 -0.23 0.20
C GLN A 618 72.33 -0.05 0.86
N THR A 619 72.68 -0.84 1.87
CA THR A 619 74.03 -0.77 2.40
C THR A 619 74.59 -2.15 2.73
N GLY A 620 75.49 -2.68 1.90
CA GLY A 620 76.40 -3.72 2.38
C GLY A 620 76.77 -4.82 1.40
N ASP A 621 77.42 -4.46 0.34
CA ASP A 621 78.43 -5.35 -0.30
C ASP A 621 79.68 -5.35 0.56
N LEU A 622 79.98 -6.42 1.27
CA LEU A 622 81.32 -6.81 1.72
C LEU A 622 81.33 -8.29 2.14
N THR A 623 82.00 -9.06 1.34
CA THR A 623 82.67 -10.34 1.56
C THR A 623 83.05 -10.60 3.01
N GLU A 624 82.78 -11.81 3.59
CA GLU A 624 83.87 -12.72 4.05
C GLU A 624 83.31 -14.03 4.61
N ASN A 625 83.90 -15.11 4.15
CA ASN A 625 83.91 -16.46 4.66
C ASN A 625 83.90 -16.55 6.20
N VAL A 626 83.23 -17.58 6.74
CA VAL A 626 83.85 -18.60 7.62
C VAL A 626 82.87 -19.78 7.77
N GLN A 627 83.37 -21.01 7.56
CA GLN A 627 82.85 -22.32 7.91
C GLN A 627 82.60 -22.45 9.41
N PHE A 628 81.49 -23.05 9.77
CA PHE A 628 81.38 -24.32 10.52
C PHE A 628 79.92 -24.81 10.46
#